data_bf0fa2e2682daf19a97c90fb48b97667
#
_entry.id   bf0fa2e2682daf19a97c90fb48b97667
#
_cell.length_a   1.000
_cell.length_b   1.000
_cell.length_c   1.000
_cell.angle_alpha   90.00
_cell.angle_beta   90.00
_cell.angle_gamma   90.00
#
_symmetry.space_group_name_H-M   'P 1'
#
loop_
_entity.id
_entity.type
_entity.pdbx_description
1 polymer ?
#
loop_
_entity_poly.entity_id
_entity_poly.type
_entity_poly.pdbx_seq_one_letter_code
_entity_poly.pdbx_strand_id
1 'polypeptide(L)'
;SRGLGDVYKRQVLPPYAPLANPLDAWGSGDLKEAYPASLSILAREPAVDLLIVSQDMPSNMADEQIAQFSDVAAAAVRARADSGKPVVVVSNISGGIEPSIRKILDDGGVPALQGSTEGVGAVAAWLDWNRPLPEETEAPPPLPADLLAELDTCGGIVPYALSTRVLAHFGISALCERLTQTPEEAKAAAEAIGYPVALKGISPDITHKTETGLVKLNRTDAGALRQAWDELERSMNLHHPDARREGMLIQSMVTGD
;
A
#
# COMPACT_ATOMS: atom_id res chain seq x y z
N SER A 1 -25.77 11.47 28.90
CA SER A 1 -24.86 11.74 30.04
C SER A 1 -23.66 12.51 29.53
N ARG A 2 -23.39 13.67 30.18
CA ARG A 2 -22.14 14.40 29.90
C ARG A 2 -20.96 13.52 30.37
N GLY A 3 -20.06 13.14 29.49
CA GLY A 3 -18.91 12.34 29.85
C GLY A 3 -17.92 13.12 30.75
N LEU A 4 -17.06 12.41 31.48
CA LEU A 4 -16.00 13.04 32.30
C LEU A 4 -15.12 13.99 31.45
N GLY A 5 -14.86 13.66 30.20
CA GLY A 5 -14.13 14.50 29.26
C GLY A 5 -14.76 15.90 29.05
N ASP A 6 -16.10 16.01 29.06
CA ASP A 6 -16.79 17.29 28.94
C ASP A 6 -16.56 18.20 30.17
N VAL A 7 -16.46 17.60 31.36
CA VAL A 7 -16.14 18.34 32.59
C VAL A 7 -14.73 18.92 32.51
N TYR A 8 -13.75 18.14 32.07
CA TYR A 8 -12.37 18.62 31.96
C TYR A 8 -12.18 19.65 30.82
N LYS A 9 -12.86 19.48 29.69
CA LYS A 9 -12.87 20.50 28.62
C LYS A 9 -13.41 21.84 29.12
N ARG A 10 -14.45 21.85 29.98
CA ARG A 10 -14.99 23.07 30.58
C ARG A 10 -14.02 23.79 31.53
N GLN A 11 -13.01 23.12 32.03
CA GLN A 11 -11.99 23.73 32.89
C GLN A 11 -10.92 24.48 32.10
N VAL A 12 -10.67 24.09 30.85
CA VAL A 12 -9.62 24.66 30.00
C VAL A 12 -10.18 25.57 28.89
N LEU A 13 -11.43 25.38 28.49
CA LEU A 13 -12.07 26.19 27.45
C LEU A 13 -13.04 27.21 28.06
N PRO A 14 -13.19 28.39 27.43
CA PRO A 14 -14.10 29.41 27.89
C PRO A 14 -15.55 28.90 27.88
N PRO A 15 -16.42 29.47 28.73
CA PRO A 15 -17.82 28.99 28.88
C PRO A 15 -18.63 29.02 27.58
N TYR A 16 -18.29 29.90 26.66
CA TYR A 16 -18.97 30.05 25.37
C TYR A 16 -18.49 29.04 24.30
N ALA A 17 -17.37 28.36 24.53
CA ALA A 17 -16.86 27.40 23.54
C ALA A 17 -17.77 26.16 23.48
N PRO A 18 -18.24 25.76 22.28
CA PRO A 18 -19.04 24.56 22.15
C PRO A 18 -18.18 23.31 22.38
N LEU A 19 -18.65 22.37 23.19
CA LEU A 19 -18.00 21.08 23.39
C LEU A 19 -18.54 20.08 22.36
N ALA A 20 -18.23 20.32 21.10
CA ALA A 20 -18.69 19.49 19.99
C ALA A 20 -17.52 18.67 19.39
N ASN A 21 -17.83 17.78 18.51
CA ASN A 21 -16.87 17.16 17.59
C ASN A 21 -17.27 17.59 16.17
N PRO A 22 -16.42 18.35 15.45
CA PRO A 22 -15.08 18.78 15.86
C PRO A 22 -15.07 19.80 17.00
N LEU A 23 -13.98 19.77 17.80
CA LEU A 23 -13.74 20.75 18.85
C LEU A 23 -12.91 21.92 18.31
N ASP A 24 -13.44 23.14 18.39
CA ASP A 24 -12.68 24.35 18.09
C ASP A 24 -11.98 24.84 19.37
N ALA A 25 -10.72 24.43 19.53
CA ALA A 25 -9.87 24.90 20.63
C ALA A 25 -9.16 26.22 20.34
N TRP A 26 -9.18 26.71 19.09
CA TRP A 26 -8.61 28.00 18.69
C TRP A 26 -9.45 29.19 19.19
N GLY A 27 -10.75 29.05 19.22
CA GLY A 27 -11.68 30.08 19.68
C GLY A 27 -11.48 30.49 21.14
N SER A 28 -10.64 29.78 21.91
CA SER A 28 -10.30 30.12 23.29
C SER A 28 -9.32 31.31 23.41
N GLY A 29 -8.60 31.64 22.35
CA GLY A 29 -7.58 32.67 22.34
C GLY A 29 -6.25 32.29 23.01
N ASP A 30 -6.20 31.15 23.73
CA ASP A 30 -4.98 30.68 24.40
C ASP A 30 -4.49 29.37 23.75
N LEU A 31 -3.58 29.55 22.81
CA LEU A 31 -2.99 28.42 22.07
C LEU A 31 -1.88 27.70 22.85
N LYS A 32 -1.29 28.37 23.85
CA LYS A 32 -0.18 27.79 24.60
C LYS A 32 -0.62 26.83 25.69
N GLU A 33 -1.78 27.10 26.30
CA GLU A 33 -2.31 26.30 27.39
C GLU A 33 -3.57 25.53 27.00
N ALA A 34 -4.60 26.19 26.48
CA ALA A 34 -5.88 25.56 26.18
C ALA A 34 -5.81 24.53 25.05
N TYR A 35 -5.03 24.79 24.00
CA TYR A 35 -4.93 23.86 22.88
C TYR A 35 -4.23 22.54 23.24
N PRO A 36 -3.02 22.53 23.83
CA PRO A 36 -2.37 21.29 24.29
C PRO A 36 -3.19 20.54 25.34
N ALA A 37 -3.82 21.26 26.28
CA ALA A 37 -4.67 20.65 27.29
C ALA A 37 -5.88 19.97 26.66
N SER A 38 -6.52 20.59 25.67
CA SER A 38 -7.65 20.01 24.93
C SER A 38 -7.25 18.72 24.21
N LEU A 39 -6.11 18.70 23.53
CA LEU A 39 -5.59 17.48 22.88
C LEU A 39 -5.33 16.37 23.91
N SER A 40 -4.72 16.69 25.04
CA SER A 40 -4.45 15.75 26.12
C SER A 40 -5.74 15.15 26.71
N ILE A 41 -6.78 15.98 26.90
CA ILE A 41 -8.08 15.53 27.39
C ILE A 41 -8.74 14.59 26.38
N LEU A 42 -8.78 15.00 25.10
CA LEU A 42 -9.37 14.19 24.03
C LEU A 42 -8.64 12.86 23.85
N ALA A 43 -7.31 12.87 23.91
CA ALA A 43 -6.50 11.67 23.79
C ALA A 43 -6.76 10.64 24.89
N ARG A 44 -7.11 11.09 26.10
CA ARG A 44 -7.41 10.22 27.24
C ARG A 44 -8.87 9.77 27.29
N GLU A 45 -9.75 10.36 26.50
CA GLU A 45 -11.17 10.02 26.48
C GLU A 45 -11.35 8.60 25.91
N PRO A 46 -11.94 7.64 26.68
CA PRO A 46 -12.10 6.26 26.24
C PRO A 46 -12.92 6.09 24.95
N ALA A 47 -13.84 7.01 24.67
CA ALA A 47 -14.69 6.99 23.48
C ALA A 47 -13.99 7.55 22.23
N VAL A 48 -12.73 7.93 22.32
CA VAL A 48 -11.93 8.44 21.19
C VAL A 48 -10.88 7.41 20.81
N ASP A 49 -10.94 6.89 19.60
CA ASP A 49 -10.00 5.90 19.08
C ASP A 49 -8.90 6.55 18.23
N LEU A 50 -9.16 7.72 17.65
CA LEU A 50 -8.27 8.47 16.79
C LEU A 50 -8.45 9.97 16.98
N LEU A 51 -7.37 10.73 17.06
CA LEU A 51 -7.41 12.19 17.01
C LEU A 51 -7.00 12.70 15.62
N ILE A 52 -7.82 13.59 15.06
CA ILE A 52 -7.47 14.37 13.88
C ILE A 52 -7.25 15.82 14.31
N VAL A 53 -6.05 16.33 14.10
CA VAL A 53 -5.69 17.73 14.32
C VAL A 53 -5.77 18.45 12.98
N SER A 54 -6.83 19.22 12.76
CA SER A 54 -6.99 20.02 11.54
C SER A 54 -6.26 21.33 11.69
N GLN A 55 -5.11 21.47 11.03
CA GLN A 55 -4.26 22.65 11.14
C GLN A 55 -3.46 22.87 9.86
N ASP A 56 -3.60 24.07 9.29
CA ASP A 56 -2.80 24.51 8.16
C ASP A 56 -1.42 24.99 8.62
N MET A 57 -0.38 24.44 8.01
CA MET A 57 1.02 24.69 8.34
C MET A 57 1.85 24.92 7.06
N PRO A 58 1.50 25.91 6.23
CA PRO A 58 2.15 26.11 4.92
C PRO A 58 3.63 26.49 5.04
N SER A 59 4.40 26.21 4.00
CA SER A 59 5.86 26.43 3.96
C SER A 59 6.31 27.89 3.86
N ASN A 60 5.38 28.84 3.77
CA ASN A 60 5.67 30.25 3.60
C ASN A 60 5.19 31.11 4.78
N MET A 61 5.21 30.60 5.98
CA MET A 61 4.81 31.31 7.20
C MET A 61 5.90 32.22 7.73
N ALA A 62 5.50 33.24 8.51
CA ALA A 62 6.42 34.05 9.28
C ALA A 62 6.98 33.26 10.49
N ASP A 63 8.18 33.61 10.95
CA ASP A 63 8.88 32.93 12.05
C ASP A 63 8.02 32.80 13.32
N GLU A 64 7.23 33.79 13.66
CA GLU A 64 6.31 33.74 14.80
C GLU A 64 5.22 32.67 14.63
N GLN A 65 4.71 32.52 13.42
CA GLN A 65 3.73 31.49 13.10
C GLN A 65 4.36 30.11 13.11
N ILE A 66 5.60 29.97 12.60
CA ILE A 66 6.36 28.72 12.65
C ILE A 66 6.55 28.27 14.09
N ALA A 67 6.95 29.19 14.99
CA ALA A 67 7.10 28.88 16.41
C ALA A 67 5.77 28.41 17.04
N GLN A 68 4.68 29.11 16.76
CA GLN A 68 3.35 28.80 17.29
C GLN A 68 2.85 27.43 16.80
N PHE A 69 3.00 27.15 15.53
CA PHE A 69 2.56 25.87 14.97
C PHE A 69 3.50 24.69 15.29
N SER A 70 4.77 25.00 15.60
CA SER A 70 5.68 24.02 16.21
C SER A 70 5.18 23.55 17.58
N ASP A 71 4.64 24.47 18.39
CA ASP A 71 4.02 24.12 19.69
C ASP A 71 2.78 23.23 19.50
N VAL A 72 1.95 23.50 18.48
CA VAL A 72 0.80 22.66 18.11
C VAL A 72 1.26 21.26 17.68
N ALA A 73 2.26 21.18 16.81
CA ALA A 73 2.84 19.91 16.38
C ALA A 73 3.41 19.10 17.56
N ALA A 74 4.17 19.77 18.45
CA ALA A 74 4.70 19.15 19.65
C ALA A 74 3.58 18.68 20.61
N ALA A 75 2.47 19.40 20.69
CA ALA A 75 1.31 18.98 21.48
C ALA A 75 0.64 17.73 20.89
N ALA A 76 0.53 17.63 19.55
CA ALA A 76 0.02 16.43 18.88
C ALA A 76 0.93 15.21 19.14
N VAL A 77 2.24 15.39 19.07
CA VAL A 77 3.22 14.34 19.38
C VAL A 77 3.09 13.89 20.83
N ARG A 78 2.99 14.81 21.78
CA ARG A 78 2.77 14.48 23.21
C ARG A 78 1.45 13.73 23.41
N ALA A 79 0.36 14.19 22.81
CA ALA A 79 -0.93 13.53 22.91
C ALA A 79 -0.90 12.08 22.44
N ARG A 80 -0.17 11.80 21.35
CA ARG A 80 0.07 10.44 20.85
C ARG A 80 0.91 9.63 21.84
N ALA A 81 2.03 10.17 22.30
CA ALA A 81 2.95 9.48 23.21
C ALA A 81 2.26 9.11 24.54
N ASP A 82 1.51 10.03 25.11
CA ASP A 82 0.86 9.87 26.41
C ASP A 82 -0.35 8.92 26.38
N SER A 83 -1.07 8.88 25.26
CA SER A 83 -2.30 8.07 25.15
C SER A 83 -2.09 6.71 24.47
N GLY A 84 -1.03 6.57 23.68
CA GLY A 84 -0.82 5.42 22.78
C GLY A 84 -1.80 5.36 21.61
N LYS A 85 -2.72 6.33 21.47
CA LYS A 85 -3.71 6.37 20.39
C LYS A 85 -3.13 6.99 19.12
N PRO A 86 -3.66 6.62 17.96
CA PRO A 86 -3.32 7.29 16.71
C PRO A 86 -3.67 8.77 16.77
N VAL A 87 -2.74 9.61 16.35
CA VAL A 87 -2.93 11.06 16.14
C VAL A 87 -2.45 11.39 14.74
N VAL A 88 -3.23 12.14 13.98
CA VAL A 88 -2.88 12.57 12.63
C VAL A 88 -3.13 14.08 12.48
N VAL A 89 -2.23 14.77 11.80
CA VAL A 89 -2.43 16.15 11.40
C VAL A 89 -2.95 16.19 9.98
N VAL A 90 -4.03 16.92 9.73
CA VAL A 90 -4.59 17.15 8.39
C VAL A 90 -4.56 18.66 8.12
N SER A 91 -3.77 19.08 7.13
CA SER A 91 -3.80 20.42 6.57
C SER A 91 -4.89 20.49 5.51
N ASN A 92 -5.74 21.53 5.58
CA ASN A 92 -6.81 21.73 4.59
C ASN A 92 -6.27 22.17 3.22
N ILE A 93 -5.06 22.70 3.20
CA ILE A 93 -4.38 23.13 1.98
C ILE A 93 -3.33 22.11 1.52
N SER A 94 -3.08 22.07 0.21
CA SER A 94 -2.15 21.14 -0.44
C SER A 94 -0.92 21.85 -1.01
N GLY A 95 -0.33 22.77 -0.26
CA GLY A 95 0.81 23.59 -0.72
C GLY A 95 2.16 23.25 -0.10
N GLY A 96 2.26 22.15 0.63
CA GLY A 96 3.43 21.78 1.44
C GLY A 96 3.22 22.11 2.91
N ILE A 97 3.95 21.42 3.77
CA ILE A 97 4.02 21.68 5.21
C ILE A 97 5.41 22.25 5.51
N GLU A 98 5.46 23.26 6.38
CA GLU A 98 6.72 23.86 6.80
C GLU A 98 7.72 22.78 7.25
N PRO A 99 8.94 22.72 6.67
CA PRO A 99 9.86 21.62 6.88
C PRO A 99 10.25 21.37 8.34
N SER A 100 10.40 22.41 9.14
CA SER A 100 10.74 22.31 10.57
C SER A 100 9.60 21.68 11.38
N ILE A 101 8.36 22.03 11.07
CA ILE A 101 7.15 21.48 11.70
C ILE A 101 6.94 20.03 11.23
N ARG A 102 7.12 19.76 9.93
CA ARG A 102 7.08 18.43 9.36
C ARG A 102 8.04 17.49 10.08
N LYS A 103 9.27 17.96 10.33
CA LYS A 103 10.27 17.20 11.07
C LYS A 103 9.81 16.85 12.48
N ILE A 104 9.19 17.77 13.22
CA ILE A 104 8.66 17.50 14.57
C ILE A 104 7.63 16.38 14.52
N LEU A 105 6.71 16.43 13.55
CA LEU A 105 5.66 15.43 13.40
C LEU A 105 6.22 14.05 12.99
N ASP A 106 7.12 14.02 12.02
CA ASP A 106 7.75 12.78 11.54
C ASP A 106 8.61 12.12 12.63
N ASP A 107 9.44 12.89 13.35
CA ASP A 107 10.24 12.38 14.48
C ASP A 107 9.34 11.84 15.63
N GLY A 108 8.17 12.44 15.83
CA GLY A 108 7.17 12.03 16.81
C GLY A 108 6.23 10.90 16.31
N GLY A 109 6.37 10.45 15.08
CA GLY A 109 5.53 9.42 14.47
C GLY A 109 4.06 9.86 14.26
N VAL A 110 3.81 11.16 14.09
CA VAL A 110 2.49 11.72 13.79
C VAL A 110 2.40 11.99 12.28
N PRO A 111 1.59 11.22 11.54
CA PRO A 111 1.40 11.47 10.11
C PRO A 111 0.83 12.87 9.86
N ALA A 112 1.35 13.55 8.83
CA ALA A 112 0.87 14.83 8.37
C ALA A 112 0.36 14.71 6.93
N LEU A 113 -0.95 14.86 6.77
CA LEU A 113 -1.67 14.73 5.50
C LEU A 113 -2.06 16.11 4.96
N GLN A 114 -2.21 16.22 3.66
CA GLN A 114 -2.53 17.47 2.98
C GLN A 114 -3.78 17.33 2.11
N GLY A 115 -4.57 18.41 2.04
CA GLY A 115 -5.86 18.43 1.39
C GLY A 115 -6.95 17.81 2.27
N SER A 116 -8.07 18.51 2.44
CA SER A 116 -9.17 18.05 3.30
C SER A 116 -9.74 16.73 2.78
N THR A 117 -10.00 16.65 1.47
CA THR A 117 -10.58 15.45 0.84
C THR A 117 -9.61 14.28 0.86
N GLU A 118 -8.37 14.50 0.44
CA GLU A 118 -7.32 13.49 0.37
C GLU A 118 -6.91 13.03 1.77
N GLY A 119 -6.74 13.97 2.70
CA GLY A 119 -6.35 13.66 4.08
C GLY A 119 -7.42 12.86 4.82
N VAL A 120 -8.69 13.29 4.76
CA VAL A 120 -9.80 12.54 5.37
C VAL A 120 -10.03 11.22 4.67
N GLY A 121 -9.90 11.19 3.33
CA GLY A 121 -9.98 9.94 2.54
C GLY A 121 -8.91 8.92 2.93
N ALA A 122 -7.66 9.38 3.16
CA ALA A 122 -6.57 8.51 3.61
C ALA A 122 -6.85 7.94 5.02
N VAL A 123 -7.38 8.76 5.94
CA VAL A 123 -7.79 8.29 7.27
C VAL A 123 -8.93 7.27 7.16
N ALA A 124 -9.93 7.51 6.32
CA ALA A 124 -11.03 6.57 6.11
C ALA A 124 -10.54 5.23 5.54
N ALA A 125 -9.66 5.27 4.54
CA ALA A 125 -9.07 4.06 3.96
C ALA A 125 -8.24 3.28 5.00
N TRP A 126 -7.48 3.98 5.86
CA TRP A 126 -6.73 3.34 6.93
C TRP A 126 -7.64 2.68 7.97
N LEU A 127 -8.76 3.32 8.33
CA LEU A 127 -9.77 2.75 9.25
C LEU A 127 -10.43 1.52 8.62
N ASP A 128 -10.76 1.56 7.33
CA ASP A 128 -11.35 0.43 6.62
C ASP A 128 -10.36 -0.74 6.51
N TRP A 129 -9.07 -0.46 6.26
CA TRP A 129 -8.02 -1.48 6.27
C TRP A 129 -7.88 -2.18 7.62
N ASN A 130 -8.08 -1.45 8.73
CA ASN A 130 -7.98 -1.99 10.08
C ASN A 130 -9.29 -2.63 10.59
N ARG A 131 -10.35 -2.65 9.78
CA ARG A 131 -11.57 -3.39 10.15
C ARG A 131 -11.24 -4.89 10.19
N PRO A 132 -11.73 -5.61 11.20
CA PRO A 132 -11.67 -7.07 11.17
C PRO A 132 -12.29 -7.55 9.87
N LEU A 133 -11.56 -8.39 9.15
CA LEU A 133 -12.17 -9.11 8.03
C LEU A 133 -13.34 -9.95 8.60
N PRO A 134 -14.43 -10.13 7.82
CA PRO A 134 -15.45 -11.09 8.18
C PRO A 134 -14.77 -12.42 8.52
N GLU A 135 -15.18 -13.07 9.61
CA GLU A 135 -14.71 -14.42 9.89
C GLU A 135 -14.93 -15.25 8.62
N GLU A 136 -13.85 -15.78 8.08
CA GLU A 136 -13.92 -16.71 6.96
C GLU A 136 -14.79 -17.90 7.41
N THR A 137 -15.92 -18.07 6.77
CA THR A 137 -16.88 -19.12 7.12
C THR A 137 -16.37 -20.51 6.81
N GLU A 138 -15.35 -20.61 5.94
CA GLU A 138 -14.68 -21.88 5.59
C GLU A 138 -13.19 -21.66 5.41
N ALA A 139 -12.38 -22.47 6.08
CA ALA A 139 -10.95 -22.51 5.82
C ALA A 139 -10.68 -22.99 4.37
N PRO A 140 -9.70 -22.42 3.68
CA PRO A 140 -9.35 -22.90 2.35
C PRO A 140 -8.98 -24.39 2.41
N PRO A 141 -9.27 -25.18 1.34
CA PRO A 141 -8.95 -26.60 1.32
C PRO A 141 -7.44 -26.79 1.57
N PRO A 142 -7.05 -27.78 2.39
CA PRO A 142 -5.64 -28.05 2.64
C PRO A 142 -4.95 -28.49 1.35
N LEU A 143 -3.70 -28.05 1.16
CA LEU A 143 -2.89 -28.52 0.04
C LEU A 143 -2.65 -30.04 0.14
N PRO A 144 -2.71 -30.77 -0.99
CA PRO A 144 -2.30 -32.16 -1.06
C PRO A 144 -0.87 -32.38 -0.54
N ALA A 145 -0.64 -33.52 0.11
CA ALA A 145 0.64 -33.81 0.75
C ALA A 145 1.82 -33.85 -0.25
N ASP A 146 1.58 -34.25 -1.49
CA ASP A 146 2.57 -34.26 -2.57
C ASP A 146 2.97 -32.82 -2.96
N LEU A 147 2.01 -31.89 -3.08
CA LEU A 147 2.30 -30.49 -3.37
C LEU A 147 3.05 -29.82 -2.21
N LEU A 148 2.70 -30.12 -0.96
CA LEU A 148 3.42 -29.62 0.21
C LEU A 148 4.86 -30.12 0.21
N ALA A 149 5.09 -31.42 -0.02
CA ALA A 149 6.42 -31.98 -0.07
C ALA A 149 7.28 -31.38 -1.19
N GLU A 150 6.70 -31.12 -2.37
CA GLU A 150 7.41 -30.43 -3.44
C GLU A 150 7.75 -28.96 -3.07
N LEU A 151 6.82 -28.23 -2.44
CA LEU A 151 7.06 -26.86 -1.98
C LEU A 151 8.17 -26.78 -0.93
N ASP A 152 8.22 -27.73 0.01
CA ASP A 152 9.25 -27.79 1.05
C ASP A 152 10.66 -27.98 0.50
N THR A 153 10.79 -28.53 -0.73
CA THR A 153 12.08 -28.63 -1.41
C THR A 153 12.53 -27.33 -2.09
N CYS A 154 11.64 -26.34 -2.21
CA CYS A 154 11.93 -25.08 -2.89
C CYS A 154 12.63 -24.10 -1.95
N GLY A 155 13.91 -23.83 -2.18
CA GLY A 155 14.70 -22.89 -1.40
C GLY A 155 14.64 -21.43 -1.89
N GLY A 156 13.51 -21.00 -2.49
CA GLY A 156 13.41 -19.65 -3.05
C GLY A 156 12.17 -19.47 -3.93
N ILE A 157 12.36 -19.04 -5.19
CA ILE A 157 11.24 -18.91 -6.13
C ILE A 157 10.72 -20.30 -6.51
N VAL A 158 9.42 -20.46 -6.32
CA VAL A 158 8.72 -21.71 -6.69
C VAL A 158 8.71 -21.86 -8.22
N PRO A 159 9.08 -23.04 -8.77
CA PRO A 159 9.03 -23.31 -10.20
C PRO A 159 7.65 -23.06 -10.81
N TYR A 160 7.61 -22.60 -12.07
CA TYR A 160 6.36 -22.23 -12.72
C TYR A 160 5.33 -23.38 -12.71
N ALA A 161 5.74 -24.59 -13.07
CA ALA A 161 4.85 -25.73 -13.11
C ALA A 161 4.24 -26.10 -11.74
N LEU A 162 4.99 -25.94 -10.66
CA LEU A 162 4.51 -26.17 -9.30
C LEU A 162 3.57 -25.03 -8.87
N SER A 163 3.91 -23.78 -9.17
CA SER A 163 3.05 -22.63 -8.89
C SER A 163 1.68 -22.76 -9.53
N THR A 164 1.59 -23.18 -10.79
CA THR A 164 0.32 -23.35 -11.50
C THR A 164 -0.53 -24.48 -10.91
N ARG A 165 0.10 -25.57 -10.45
CA ARG A 165 -0.60 -26.68 -9.76
C ARG A 165 -1.18 -26.21 -8.42
N VAL A 166 -0.42 -25.45 -7.65
CA VAL A 166 -0.88 -24.88 -6.37
C VAL A 166 -2.06 -23.94 -6.59
N LEU A 167 -1.95 -23.01 -7.53
CA LEU A 167 -3.03 -22.06 -7.85
C LEU A 167 -4.30 -22.79 -8.32
N ALA A 168 -4.16 -23.81 -9.17
CA ALA A 168 -5.27 -24.61 -9.66
C ALA A 168 -6.01 -25.36 -8.52
N HIS A 169 -5.28 -25.81 -7.48
CA HIS A 169 -5.89 -26.43 -6.31
C HIS A 169 -6.86 -25.47 -5.58
N PHE A 170 -6.53 -24.18 -5.53
CA PHE A 170 -7.40 -23.15 -4.95
C PHE A 170 -8.42 -22.57 -5.94
N GLY A 171 -8.62 -23.18 -7.09
CA GLY A 171 -9.57 -22.72 -8.11
C GLY A 171 -9.12 -21.47 -8.86
N ILE A 172 -7.86 -21.06 -8.71
CA ILE A 172 -7.28 -19.93 -9.45
C ILE A 172 -6.79 -20.47 -10.78
N SER A 173 -7.56 -20.22 -11.84
CA SER A 173 -7.20 -20.62 -13.19
C SER A 173 -6.11 -19.70 -13.74
N ALA A 174 -5.04 -20.30 -14.26
CA ALA A 174 -4.11 -19.58 -15.10
C ALA A 174 -4.82 -19.12 -16.39
N LEU A 175 -4.32 -18.03 -16.98
CA LEU A 175 -4.72 -17.63 -18.34
C LEU A 175 -4.48 -18.79 -19.31
N CYS A 176 -5.09 -18.72 -20.51
CA CYS A 176 -4.78 -19.65 -21.57
C CYS A 176 -3.29 -19.55 -21.91
N GLU A 177 -2.50 -20.51 -21.38
CA GLU A 177 -1.04 -20.44 -21.46
C GLU A 177 -0.42 -21.83 -21.58
N ARG A 178 0.78 -21.91 -22.13
CA ARG A 178 1.54 -23.13 -22.27
C ARG A 178 3.05 -22.89 -22.18
N LEU A 179 3.73 -23.61 -21.29
CA LEU A 179 5.18 -23.64 -21.23
C LEU A 179 5.71 -24.55 -22.34
N THR A 180 6.69 -24.06 -23.09
CA THR A 180 7.25 -24.71 -24.27
C THR A 180 8.77 -24.73 -24.21
N GLN A 181 9.38 -25.74 -24.83
CA GLN A 181 10.83 -25.96 -24.83
C GLN A 181 11.45 -25.65 -26.19
N THR A 182 10.66 -25.66 -27.26
CA THR A 182 11.12 -25.46 -28.62
C THR A 182 10.27 -24.41 -29.34
N PRO A 183 10.82 -23.75 -30.38
CA PRO A 183 10.04 -22.81 -31.21
C PRO A 183 8.85 -23.48 -31.91
N GLU A 184 8.95 -24.75 -32.24
CA GLU A 184 7.91 -25.53 -32.89
C GLU A 184 6.73 -25.79 -31.93
N GLU A 185 7.04 -26.14 -30.69
CA GLU A 185 6.05 -26.22 -29.62
C GLU A 185 5.38 -24.87 -29.35
N ALA A 186 6.17 -23.79 -29.33
CA ALA A 186 5.68 -22.43 -29.12
C ALA A 186 4.70 -22.03 -30.22
N LYS A 187 5.00 -22.33 -31.48
CA LYS A 187 4.11 -22.09 -32.63
C LYS A 187 2.80 -22.89 -32.46
N ALA A 188 2.88 -24.18 -32.17
CA ALA A 188 1.69 -25.01 -31.99
C ALA A 188 0.83 -24.51 -30.80
N ALA A 189 1.45 -24.10 -29.72
CA ALA A 189 0.77 -23.51 -28.57
C ALA A 189 0.05 -22.21 -28.94
N ALA A 190 0.72 -21.32 -29.65
CA ALA A 190 0.14 -20.04 -30.09
C ALA A 190 -1.02 -20.22 -31.08
N GLU A 191 -0.94 -21.19 -31.99
CA GLU A 191 -2.01 -21.55 -32.91
C GLU A 191 -3.24 -22.11 -32.15
N ALA A 192 -3.02 -22.88 -31.09
CA ALA A 192 -4.09 -23.42 -30.25
C ALA A 192 -4.73 -22.34 -29.34
N ILE A 193 -3.96 -21.41 -28.83
CA ILE A 193 -4.41 -20.29 -27.96
C ILE A 193 -5.13 -19.23 -28.79
N GLY A 194 -4.63 -18.95 -29.99
CA GLY A 194 -5.07 -17.87 -30.86
C GLY A 194 -4.18 -16.62 -30.72
N TYR A 195 -3.75 -16.08 -31.87
CA TYR A 195 -3.00 -14.81 -31.89
C TYR A 195 -3.92 -13.61 -31.61
N PRO A 196 -3.41 -12.50 -31.02
CA PRO A 196 -2.04 -12.29 -30.60
C PRO A 196 -1.71 -12.96 -29.27
N VAL A 197 -0.44 -13.32 -29.10
CA VAL A 197 0.09 -13.93 -27.87
C VAL A 197 1.25 -13.13 -27.27
N ALA A 198 1.51 -13.35 -25.95
CA ALA A 198 2.74 -12.95 -25.29
C ALA A 198 3.71 -14.13 -25.22
N LEU A 199 5.01 -13.84 -25.33
CA LEU A 199 6.10 -14.78 -25.11
C LEU A 199 6.94 -14.31 -23.93
N LYS A 200 7.20 -15.19 -22.95
CA LYS A 200 7.95 -14.87 -21.73
C LYS A 200 8.98 -15.94 -21.43
N GLY A 201 10.24 -15.54 -21.23
CA GLY A 201 11.28 -16.45 -20.72
C GLY A 201 11.04 -16.78 -19.27
N ILE A 202 11.03 -18.06 -18.90
CA ILE A 202 10.81 -18.53 -17.53
C ILE A 202 12.11 -19.07 -16.93
N SER A 203 12.50 -18.48 -15.82
CA SER A 203 13.64 -18.86 -15.00
C SER A 203 13.35 -18.60 -13.54
N PRO A 204 13.68 -19.52 -12.63
CA PRO A 204 13.59 -19.28 -11.19
C PRO A 204 14.67 -18.33 -10.68
N ASP A 205 15.70 -18.09 -11.44
CA ASP A 205 16.83 -17.23 -11.06
C ASP A 205 16.66 -15.78 -11.54
N ILE A 206 15.61 -15.47 -12.34
CA ILE A 206 15.33 -14.15 -12.88
C ILE A 206 13.95 -13.67 -12.45
N THR A 207 13.92 -12.71 -11.50
CA THR A 207 12.68 -12.18 -10.91
C THR A 207 12.04 -11.07 -11.75
N HIS A 208 12.86 -10.16 -12.32
CA HIS A 208 12.39 -8.97 -13.05
C HIS A 208 12.43 -9.17 -14.57
N LYS A 209 11.54 -10.04 -15.08
CA LYS A 209 11.53 -10.48 -16.49
C LYS A 209 11.34 -9.34 -17.48
N THR A 210 10.59 -8.30 -17.14
CA THR A 210 10.33 -7.16 -18.03
C THR A 210 11.57 -6.29 -18.19
N GLU A 211 12.28 -6.01 -17.11
CA GLU A 211 13.49 -5.19 -17.09
C GLU A 211 14.65 -5.87 -17.80
N THR A 212 14.69 -7.20 -17.75
CA THR A 212 15.70 -8.01 -18.44
C THR A 212 15.37 -8.30 -19.91
N GLY A 213 14.27 -7.74 -20.43
CA GLY A 213 13.85 -7.93 -21.81
C GLY A 213 13.30 -9.33 -22.12
N LEU A 214 12.98 -10.13 -21.11
CA LEU A 214 12.47 -11.50 -21.23
C LEU A 214 10.95 -11.59 -21.43
N VAL A 215 10.31 -10.49 -21.82
CA VAL A 215 8.89 -10.44 -22.16
C VAL A 215 8.71 -9.78 -23.52
N LYS A 216 8.02 -10.46 -24.42
CA LYS A 216 7.62 -9.96 -25.73
C LYS A 216 6.11 -10.04 -25.88
N LEU A 217 5.46 -8.89 -25.94
CA LEU A 217 4.01 -8.79 -26.02
C LEU A 217 3.55 -8.65 -27.47
N ASN A 218 2.26 -9.00 -27.69
CA ASN A 218 1.55 -8.75 -28.93
C ASN A 218 2.22 -9.41 -30.16
N ARG A 219 2.55 -10.69 -30.06
CA ARG A 219 3.03 -11.47 -31.23
C ARG A 219 1.82 -11.88 -32.03
N THR A 220 1.70 -11.36 -33.26
CA THR A 220 0.48 -11.43 -34.09
C THR A 220 0.44 -12.62 -35.01
N ASP A 221 1.57 -13.29 -35.24
CA ASP A 221 1.71 -14.41 -36.14
C ASP A 221 2.93 -15.28 -35.81
N ALA A 222 3.05 -16.42 -36.47
CA ALA A 222 4.13 -17.39 -36.26
C ALA A 222 5.53 -16.82 -36.56
N GLY A 223 5.65 -15.92 -37.54
CA GLY A 223 6.93 -15.28 -37.91
C GLY A 223 7.41 -14.33 -36.82
N ALA A 224 6.50 -13.46 -36.34
CA ALA A 224 6.78 -12.53 -35.24
C ALA A 224 7.10 -13.30 -33.92
N LEU A 225 6.42 -14.44 -33.71
CA LEU A 225 6.68 -15.29 -32.56
C LEU A 225 8.06 -15.94 -32.64
N ARG A 226 8.46 -16.46 -33.81
CA ARG A 226 9.78 -17.07 -34.02
C ARG A 226 10.89 -16.06 -33.84
N GLN A 227 10.76 -14.87 -34.38
CA GLN A 227 11.72 -13.79 -34.20
C GLN A 227 11.88 -13.45 -32.70
N ALA A 228 10.74 -13.31 -31.97
CA ALA A 228 10.74 -13.03 -30.54
C ALA A 228 11.42 -14.15 -29.73
N TRP A 229 11.23 -15.41 -30.11
CA TRP A 229 11.91 -16.55 -29.50
C TRP A 229 13.42 -16.44 -29.62
N ASP A 230 13.91 -16.23 -30.86
CA ASP A 230 15.34 -16.12 -31.15
C ASP A 230 15.98 -14.92 -30.43
N GLU A 231 15.24 -13.83 -30.26
CA GLU A 231 15.67 -12.66 -29.49
C GLU A 231 15.78 -12.96 -27.99
N LEU A 232 14.78 -13.61 -27.41
CA LEU A 232 14.79 -14.00 -26.00
C LEU A 232 15.90 -14.99 -25.70
N GLU A 233 16.09 -15.99 -26.56
CA GLU A 233 17.14 -16.98 -26.40
C GLU A 233 18.53 -16.33 -26.43
N ARG A 234 18.77 -15.41 -27.37
CA ARG A 234 20.02 -14.62 -27.43
C ARG A 234 20.21 -13.76 -26.18
N SER A 235 19.15 -13.09 -25.71
CA SER A 235 19.21 -12.27 -24.51
C SER A 235 19.54 -13.09 -23.27
N MET A 236 18.90 -14.24 -23.09
CA MET A 236 19.19 -15.16 -21.99
C MET A 236 20.63 -15.69 -22.04
N ASN A 237 21.13 -16.04 -23.23
CA ASN A 237 22.49 -16.50 -23.39
C ASN A 237 23.55 -15.43 -23.10
N LEU A 238 23.25 -14.18 -23.46
CA LEU A 238 24.19 -13.05 -23.32
C LEU A 238 24.20 -12.48 -21.88
N HIS A 239 23.02 -12.29 -21.29
CA HIS A 239 22.88 -11.57 -20.02
C HIS A 239 22.72 -12.46 -18.81
N HIS A 240 22.28 -13.72 -19.02
CA HIS A 240 22.00 -14.67 -17.94
C HIS A 240 22.50 -16.10 -18.32
N PRO A 241 23.80 -16.27 -18.65
CA PRO A 241 24.32 -17.54 -19.14
C PRO A 241 24.18 -18.69 -18.14
N ASP A 242 24.27 -18.38 -16.84
CA ASP A 242 24.23 -19.36 -15.75
C ASP A 242 22.83 -19.58 -15.16
N ALA A 243 21.82 -18.83 -15.62
CA ALA A 243 20.46 -18.95 -15.11
C ALA A 243 19.80 -20.27 -15.59
N ARG A 244 19.15 -20.94 -14.66
CA ARG A 244 18.34 -22.15 -14.98
C ARG A 244 17.17 -21.74 -15.88
N ARG A 245 16.87 -22.55 -16.87
CA ARG A 245 15.79 -22.31 -17.83
C ARG A 245 14.69 -23.32 -17.66
N GLU A 246 13.48 -22.85 -17.41
CA GLU A 246 12.29 -23.70 -17.37
C GLU A 246 11.60 -23.79 -18.73
N GLY A 247 11.90 -22.87 -19.65
CA GLY A 247 11.32 -22.80 -20.99
C GLY A 247 10.81 -21.42 -21.33
N MET A 248 10.01 -21.33 -22.37
CA MET A 248 9.31 -20.11 -22.76
C MET A 248 7.79 -20.30 -22.69
N LEU A 249 7.14 -19.38 -22.01
CA LEU A 249 5.69 -19.37 -21.79
C LEU A 249 5.00 -18.62 -22.93
N ILE A 250 4.09 -19.28 -23.61
CA ILE A 250 3.12 -18.67 -24.52
C ILE A 250 1.86 -18.40 -23.76
N GLN A 251 1.35 -17.17 -23.81
CA GLN A 251 0.18 -16.76 -23.05
C GLN A 251 -0.76 -15.91 -23.92
N SER A 252 -2.07 -16.08 -23.75
CA SER A 252 -3.06 -15.21 -24.39
C SER A 252 -2.87 -13.77 -23.96
N MET A 253 -3.09 -12.83 -24.87
CA MET A 253 -3.16 -11.41 -24.50
C MET A 253 -4.49 -11.14 -23.79
N VAL A 254 -4.42 -10.44 -22.66
CA VAL A 254 -5.60 -9.93 -21.97
C VAL A 254 -5.88 -8.53 -22.50
N THR A 255 -7.03 -8.35 -23.11
CA THR A 255 -7.56 -7.03 -23.42
C THR A 255 -8.43 -6.62 -22.24
N GLY A 256 -8.01 -5.62 -21.47
CA GLY A 256 -8.87 -5.01 -20.46
C GLY A 256 -9.97 -4.19 -21.13
N ASP A 257 -11.17 -4.28 -20.60
CA ASP A 257 -12.25 -3.34 -20.89
C ASP A 257 -12.03 -2.05 -20.10
#